data_c1984b9d05a97b5874f6b893aa5ac7e7
#
_entry.id   c1984b9d05a97b5874f6b893aa5ac7e7
#
_cell.length_a   1.000
_cell.length_b   1.000
_cell.length_c   1.000
_cell.angle_alpha   90.00
_cell.angle_beta   90.00
_cell.angle_gamma   90.00
#
_symmetry.space_group_name_H-M   'P 1'
#
loop_
_entity.id
_entity.type
_entity.pdbx_description
1 polymer ?
#
loop_
_entity_poly.entity_id
_entity_poly.type
_entity_poly.pdbx_seq_one_letter_code
_entity_poly.pdbx_strand_id
1 'polypeptide(L)'
;KNRARLISRCIESIQNQTYQNYEHIVADGGTDNTKKIVESYNDPHIIYISIPEGGPVAQTKEAFKLSKGEFITFLDDDDEYTPEKLEKQLDLIQSLSDDYGFIYGAMTYYDNNTKEQLNIHGAEIEGGSEILPIAISKPTICGTPTFMFRRKAFESIGGTWISGIGNDMSDWALGCRALKQGWKVAALKESYLRIYVNHQATRMSDADFYKDNSQRYIKFHNHFLSEYADIIAKNPKVGTFHYDNLVHFYVAADRTGDAFKTWYKLIKTRPNFRSLVSFPYYFFRQLMKK
;
A
#
# COMPACT_ATOMS: atom_id res chain seq x y z
N LYS A 1 5.78 -11.29 -8.97
CA LYS A 1 6.84 -12.24 -9.41
C LYS A 1 6.19 -13.51 -9.93
N ASN A 2 6.56 -13.97 -11.16
CA ASN A 2 6.03 -15.16 -11.83
C ASN A 2 4.50 -15.10 -12.04
N ARG A 3 4.03 -13.99 -12.59
CA ARG A 3 2.62 -13.70 -12.86
C ARG A 3 2.36 -13.36 -14.32
N ALA A 4 3.08 -13.97 -15.25
CA ALA A 4 2.97 -13.77 -16.70
C ALA A 4 1.51 -13.76 -17.20
N ARG A 5 0.64 -14.58 -16.61
CA ARG A 5 -0.80 -14.65 -16.97
C ARG A 5 -1.64 -13.43 -16.61
N LEU A 6 -1.13 -12.52 -15.77
CA LEU A 6 -1.88 -11.37 -15.27
C LEU A 6 -1.43 -10.06 -15.92
N ILE A 7 -0.15 -9.96 -16.31
CA ILE A 7 0.48 -8.72 -16.76
C ILE A 7 -0.18 -8.10 -18.00
N SER A 8 -0.76 -8.89 -18.90
CA SER A 8 -1.42 -8.39 -20.12
C SER A 8 -2.52 -7.39 -19.81
N ARG A 9 -3.40 -7.70 -18.84
CA ARG A 9 -4.48 -6.80 -18.42
C ARG A 9 -3.95 -5.47 -17.89
N CYS A 10 -2.89 -5.53 -17.07
CA CYS A 10 -2.21 -4.34 -16.56
C CYS A 10 -1.69 -3.48 -17.73
N ILE A 11 -0.94 -4.04 -18.68
CA ILE A 11 -0.37 -3.33 -19.83
C ILE A 11 -1.49 -2.72 -20.69
N GLU A 12 -2.49 -3.49 -21.06
CA GLU A 12 -3.61 -3.06 -21.89
C GLU A 12 -4.39 -1.92 -21.23
N SER A 13 -4.53 -1.93 -19.91
CA SER A 13 -5.20 -0.84 -19.20
C SER A 13 -4.44 0.48 -19.23
N ILE A 14 -3.09 0.43 -19.34
CA ILE A 14 -2.25 1.62 -19.52
C ILE A 14 -2.29 2.09 -20.98
N GLN A 15 -2.23 1.20 -21.94
CA GLN A 15 -2.33 1.55 -23.37
C GLN A 15 -3.67 2.21 -23.71
N ASN A 16 -4.75 1.83 -23.02
CA ASN A 16 -6.09 2.37 -23.20
C ASN A 16 -6.36 3.67 -22.42
N GLN A 17 -5.36 4.30 -21.79
CA GLN A 17 -5.56 5.58 -21.10
C GLN A 17 -5.90 6.70 -22.11
N THR A 18 -6.77 7.63 -21.71
CA THR A 18 -7.08 8.84 -22.50
C THR A 18 -5.89 9.79 -22.56
N TYR A 19 -5.08 9.86 -21.51
CA TYR A 19 -3.84 10.62 -21.46
C TYR A 19 -2.67 9.78 -21.98
N GLN A 20 -2.04 10.20 -23.08
CA GLN A 20 -1.04 9.42 -23.82
C GLN A 20 0.42 9.84 -23.57
N ASN A 21 0.68 10.94 -22.84
CA ASN A 21 2.04 11.39 -22.57
C ASN A 21 2.58 10.74 -21.26
N TYR A 22 2.89 9.45 -21.32
CA TYR A 22 3.40 8.67 -20.19
C TYR A 22 4.57 7.79 -20.62
N GLU A 23 5.33 7.31 -19.64
CA GLU A 23 6.25 6.19 -19.73
C GLU A 23 5.76 5.07 -18.81
N HIS A 24 5.82 3.81 -19.27
CA HIS A 24 5.40 2.65 -18.51
C HIS A 24 6.62 1.76 -18.20
N ILE A 25 7.12 1.84 -16.98
CA ILE A 25 8.29 1.07 -16.55
C ILE A 25 7.82 -0.22 -15.88
N VAL A 26 8.08 -1.35 -16.52
CA VAL A 26 7.77 -2.69 -16.01
C VAL A 26 9.01 -3.24 -15.30
N ALA A 27 9.00 -3.23 -13.98
CA ALA A 27 10.09 -3.76 -13.14
C ALA A 27 9.76 -5.19 -12.68
N ASP A 28 10.36 -6.17 -13.34
CA ASP A 28 10.08 -7.59 -13.13
C ASP A 28 11.15 -8.29 -12.27
N GLY A 29 10.71 -8.95 -11.20
CA GLY A 29 11.53 -9.83 -10.36
C GLY A 29 11.33 -11.32 -10.65
N GLY A 30 10.60 -11.66 -11.72
CA GLY A 30 10.26 -13.02 -12.11
C GLY A 30 11.31 -13.71 -12.97
N THR A 31 11.07 -15.00 -13.23
CA THR A 31 11.87 -15.86 -14.10
C THR A 31 10.99 -16.58 -15.13
N ASP A 32 9.71 -16.24 -15.18
CA ASP A 32 8.73 -16.81 -16.11
C ASP A 32 8.71 -16.06 -17.46
N ASN A 33 7.66 -16.24 -18.24
CA ASN A 33 7.52 -15.65 -19.56
C ASN A 33 7.11 -14.17 -19.55
N THR A 34 7.07 -13.48 -18.40
CA THR A 34 6.66 -12.07 -18.28
C THR A 34 7.40 -11.19 -19.29
N LYS A 35 8.73 -11.29 -19.37
CA LYS A 35 9.54 -10.53 -20.34
C LYS A 35 9.05 -10.66 -21.76
N LYS A 36 8.85 -11.91 -22.24
CA LYS A 36 8.40 -12.17 -23.61
C LYS A 36 7.03 -11.56 -23.91
N ILE A 37 6.13 -11.59 -22.92
CA ILE A 37 4.80 -10.99 -23.05
C ILE A 37 4.93 -9.47 -23.17
N VAL A 38 5.69 -8.83 -22.30
CA VAL A 38 5.91 -7.38 -22.32
C VAL A 38 6.50 -6.93 -23.65
N GLU A 39 7.56 -7.62 -24.12
CA GLU A 39 8.24 -7.31 -25.41
C GLU A 39 7.31 -7.52 -26.62
N SER A 40 6.33 -8.43 -26.55
CA SER A 40 5.41 -8.69 -27.67
C SER A 40 4.44 -7.53 -27.96
N TYR A 41 4.23 -6.60 -27.01
CA TYR A 41 3.40 -5.42 -27.25
C TYR A 41 4.02 -4.40 -28.23
N ASN A 42 5.35 -4.42 -28.41
CA ASN A 42 6.09 -3.47 -29.28
C ASN A 42 5.71 -2.01 -29.04
N ASP A 43 5.44 -1.64 -27.79
CA ASP A 43 5.00 -0.29 -27.40
C ASP A 43 6.21 0.55 -26.99
N PRO A 44 6.48 1.69 -27.68
CA PRO A 44 7.62 2.54 -27.36
C PRO A 44 7.54 3.22 -25.99
N HIS A 45 6.36 3.26 -25.36
CA HIS A 45 6.21 3.78 -23.99
C HIS A 45 6.67 2.79 -22.93
N ILE A 46 6.82 1.48 -23.29
CA ILE A 46 7.18 0.46 -22.32
C ILE A 46 8.70 0.35 -22.18
N ILE A 47 9.18 0.45 -20.95
CA ILE A 47 10.56 0.21 -20.55
C ILE A 47 10.57 -1.04 -19.65
N TYR A 48 11.12 -2.16 -20.13
CA TYR A 48 11.25 -3.37 -19.32
C TYR A 48 12.60 -3.41 -18.59
N ILE A 49 12.57 -3.67 -17.28
CA ILE A 49 13.77 -3.92 -16.48
C ILE A 49 13.62 -5.20 -15.65
N SER A 50 14.68 -6.01 -15.62
CA SER A 50 14.72 -7.23 -14.81
C SER A 50 15.45 -6.98 -13.51
N ILE A 51 14.78 -7.21 -12.38
CA ILE A 51 15.29 -7.02 -11.02
C ILE A 51 15.02 -8.31 -10.22
N PRO A 52 15.80 -9.38 -10.42
CA PRO A 52 15.50 -10.69 -9.85
C PRO A 52 15.61 -10.74 -8.32
N GLU A 53 16.37 -9.84 -7.73
CA GLU A 53 16.64 -9.78 -6.30
C GLU A 53 16.12 -8.47 -5.67
N GLY A 54 15.84 -8.49 -4.37
CA GLY A 54 15.48 -7.30 -3.59
C GLY A 54 13.99 -6.98 -3.50
N GLY A 55 13.14 -7.70 -4.24
CA GLY A 55 11.67 -7.56 -4.16
C GLY A 55 11.13 -6.18 -4.55
N PRO A 56 9.87 -5.84 -4.20
CA PRO A 56 9.20 -4.60 -4.62
C PRO A 56 9.94 -3.31 -4.27
N VAL A 57 10.68 -3.28 -3.16
CA VAL A 57 11.48 -2.09 -2.79
C VAL A 57 12.58 -1.81 -3.82
N ALA A 58 13.34 -2.84 -4.20
CA ALA A 58 14.39 -2.71 -5.21
C ALA A 58 13.80 -2.40 -6.59
N GLN A 59 12.72 -3.08 -6.96
CA GLN A 59 11.98 -2.85 -8.21
C GLN A 59 11.52 -1.40 -8.33
N THR A 60 10.83 -0.86 -7.30
CA THR A 60 10.39 0.53 -7.31
C THR A 60 11.55 1.50 -7.38
N LYS A 61 12.62 1.25 -6.61
CA LYS A 61 13.81 2.10 -6.60
C LYS A 61 14.49 2.17 -7.98
N GLU A 62 14.70 1.04 -8.62
CA GLU A 62 15.34 1.01 -9.94
C GLU A 62 14.42 1.57 -11.04
N ALA A 63 13.12 1.29 -10.99
CA ALA A 63 12.15 1.92 -11.88
C ALA A 63 12.14 3.45 -11.72
N PHE A 64 12.12 3.94 -10.49
CA PHE A 64 12.12 5.37 -10.23
C PHE A 64 13.39 6.08 -10.76
N LYS A 65 14.56 5.47 -10.64
CA LYS A 65 15.81 6.01 -11.22
C LYS A 65 15.75 6.21 -12.74
N LEU A 66 15.04 5.34 -13.43
CA LEU A 66 14.87 5.41 -14.89
C LEU A 66 13.78 6.39 -15.29
N SER A 67 12.81 6.63 -14.42
CA SER A 67 11.65 7.46 -14.71
C SER A 67 12.02 8.93 -14.89
N LYS A 68 11.32 9.62 -15.80
CA LYS A 68 11.52 11.04 -16.15
C LYS A 68 10.28 11.89 -15.91
N GLY A 69 9.11 11.27 -15.78
CA GLY A 69 7.83 11.93 -15.62
C GLY A 69 7.79 12.88 -14.42
N GLU A 70 7.09 14.00 -14.53
CA GLU A 70 6.86 14.96 -13.45
C GLU A 70 5.98 14.36 -12.34
N PHE A 71 5.10 13.45 -12.70
CA PHE A 71 4.22 12.73 -11.80
C PHE A 71 4.55 11.24 -11.80
N ILE A 72 4.43 10.61 -10.63
CA ILE A 72 4.73 9.19 -10.43
C ILE A 72 3.44 8.49 -9.98
N THR A 73 3.07 7.44 -10.67
CA THR A 73 1.96 6.57 -10.30
C THR A 73 2.38 5.10 -10.36
N PHE A 74 1.59 4.20 -9.81
CA PHE A 74 1.92 2.78 -9.65
C PHE A 74 0.73 1.94 -10.08
N LEU A 75 0.99 0.78 -10.67
CA LEU A 75 -0.02 -0.22 -10.97
C LEU A 75 0.53 -1.62 -10.65
N ASP A 76 -0.23 -2.40 -9.91
CA ASP A 76 0.10 -3.80 -9.64
C ASP A 76 -0.20 -4.67 -10.88
N ASP A 77 0.58 -5.73 -11.06
CA ASP A 77 0.51 -6.61 -12.25
C ASP A 77 -0.81 -7.40 -12.37
N ASP A 78 -1.62 -7.39 -11.33
CA ASP A 78 -2.93 -8.07 -11.23
C ASP A 78 -4.13 -7.12 -11.25
N ASP A 79 -3.91 -5.80 -11.33
CA ASP A 79 -4.95 -4.78 -11.31
C ASP A 79 -5.11 -4.07 -12.68
N GLU A 80 -6.08 -3.17 -12.78
CA GLU A 80 -6.45 -2.49 -14.02
C GLU A 80 -6.87 -1.03 -13.75
N TYR A 81 -6.35 -0.09 -14.53
CA TYR A 81 -6.83 1.27 -14.56
C TYR A 81 -8.06 1.40 -15.48
N THR A 82 -9.03 2.26 -15.13
CA THR A 82 -10.03 2.69 -16.12
C THR A 82 -9.40 3.69 -17.08
N PRO A 83 -9.98 3.88 -18.31
CA PRO A 83 -9.35 4.69 -19.33
C PRO A 83 -9.02 6.13 -18.92
N GLU A 84 -9.80 6.74 -18.04
CA GLU A 84 -9.67 8.14 -17.65
C GLU A 84 -8.77 8.38 -16.42
N LYS A 85 -8.19 7.33 -15.85
CA LYS A 85 -7.49 7.42 -14.55
C LYS A 85 -6.36 8.44 -14.54
N LEU A 86 -5.47 8.39 -15.52
CA LEU A 86 -4.33 9.31 -15.58
C LEU A 86 -4.79 10.75 -15.80
N GLU A 87 -5.72 10.98 -16.72
CA GLU A 87 -6.29 12.30 -17.00
C GLU A 87 -6.94 12.91 -15.74
N LYS A 88 -7.84 12.17 -15.07
CA LYS A 88 -8.54 12.66 -13.89
C LYS A 88 -7.62 12.95 -12.70
N GLN A 89 -6.58 12.14 -12.53
CA GLN A 89 -5.58 12.40 -11.49
C GLN A 89 -4.71 13.62 -11.84
N LEU A 90 -4.33 13.79 -13.11
CA LEU A 90 -3.59 14.96 -13.56
C LEU A 90 -4.41 16.24 -13.43
N ASP A 91 -5.67 16.22 -13.85
CA ASP A 91 -6.59 17.35 -13.71
C ASP A 91 -6.67 17.80 -12.24
N LEU A 92 -6.84 16.85 -11.33
CA LEU A 92 -6.92 17.17 -9.90
C LEU A 92 -5.60 17.72 -9.37
N ILE A 93 -4.48 17.01 -9.53
CA ILE A 93 -3.21 17.41 -8.91
C ILE A 93 -2.66 18.71 -9.49
N GLN A 94 -2.92 19.01 -10.76
CA GLN A 94 -2.52 20.26 -11.42
C GLN A 94 -3.40 21.45 -11.02
N SER A 95 -4.65 21.23 -10.62
CA SER A 95 -5.53 22.28 -10.09
C SER A 95 -5.17 22.72 -8.68
N LEU A 96 -4.35 21.92 -7.97
CA LEU A 96 -3.95 22.16 -6.59
C LEU A 96 -2.63 22.93 -6.50
N SER A 97 -2.44 23.65 -5.39
CA SER A 97 -1.17 24.33 -5.11
C SER A 97 -0.01 23.36 -4.93
N ASP A 98 1.20 23.85 -5.10
CA ASP A 98 2.45 23.05 -5.13
C ASP A 98 2.79 22.32 -3.82
N ASP A 99 2.14 22.66 -2.73
CA ASP A 99 2.28 21.99 -1.43
C ASP A 99 1.44 20.70 -1.32
N TYR A 100 0.53 20.45 -2.28
CA TYR A 100 -0.08 19.13 -2.44
C TYR A 100 0.92 18.20 -3.12
N GLY A 101 1.57 17.36 -2.34
CA GLY A 101 2.63 16.45 -2.80
C GLY A 101 2.09 15.21 -3.51
N PHE A 102 0.87 14.80 -3.20
CA PHE A 102 0.25 13.63 -3.82
C PHE A 102 -1.27 13.65 -3.70
N ILE A 103 -1.87 12.83 -4.51
CA ILE A 103 -3.30 12.48 -4.44
C ILE A 103 -3.44 10.96 -4.33
N TYR A 104 -4.57 10.50 -3.81
CA TYR A 104 -4.97 9.11 -3.85
C TYR A 104 -6.44 9.00 -4.21
N GLY A 105 -6.87 7.83 -4.67
CA GLY A 105 -8.23 7.62 -5.15
C GLY A 105 -8.95 6.49 -4.44
N ALA A 106 -10.26 6.42 -4.65
CA ALA A 106 -11.04 5.25 -4.31
C ALA A 106 -10.62 4.05 -5.18
N MET A 107 -10.92 2.84 -4.72
CA MET A 107 -10.64 1.59 -5.43
C MET A 107 -11.87 0.68 -5.41
N THR A 108 -12.14 0.03 -6.53
CA THR A 108 -13.26 -0.90 -6.68
C THR A 108 -12.74 -2.32 -6.77
N TYR A 109 -13.29 -3.21 -5.95
CA TYR A 109 -12.92 -4.62 -5.92
C TYR A 109 -13.87 -5.44 -6.79
N TYR A 110 -13.29 -6.32 -7.59
CA TYR A 110 -13.99 -7.26 -8.46
C TYR A 110 -13.57 -8.70 -8.19
N ASP A 111 -14.51 -9.62 -8.28
CA ASP A 111 -14.20 -11.04 -8.34
C ASP A 111 -13.54 -11.37 -9.68
N ASN A 112 -12.35 -11.96 -9.67
CA ASN A 112 -11.61 -12.23 -10.90
C ASN A 112 -12.30 -13.29 -11.78
N ASN A 113 -13.06 -14.20 -11.19
CA ASN A 113 -13.70 -15.30 -11.91
C ASN A 113 -15.06 -14.89 -12.48
N THR A 114 -15.92 -14.26 -11.67
CA THR A 114 -17.26 -13.83 -12.09
C THR A 114 -17.29 -12.45 -12.74
N LYS A 115 -16.26 -11.63 -12.52
CA LYS A 115 -16.17 -10.22 -12.93
C LYS A 115 -17.20 -9.32 -12.24
N GLU A 116 -17.85 -9.81 -11.21
CA GLU A 116 -18.79 -9.03 -10.42
C GLU A 116 -18.08 -8.05 -9.51
N GLN A 117 -18.64 -6.85 -9.39
CA GLN A 117 -18.20 -5.86 -8.43
C GLN A 117 -18.57 -6.30 -7.01
N LEU A 118 -17.61 -6.34 -6.11
CA LEU A 118 -17.78 -6.75 -4.73
C LEU A 118 -18.04 -5.56 -3.80
N ASN A 119 -17.12 -4.60 -3.79
CA ASN A 119 -17.20 -3.42 -2.93
C ASN A 119 -16.35 -2.26 -3.46
N ILE A 120 -16.56 -1.08 -2.88
CA ILE A 120 -15.74 0.11 -3.12
C ILE A 120 -15.11 0.53 -1.80
N HIS A 121 -13.80 0.82 -1.82
CA HIS A 121 -13.10 1.47 -0.73
C HIS A 121 -12.88 2.93 -1.10
N GLY A 122 -13.55 3.84 -0.39
CA GLY A 122 -13.53 5.28 -0.70
C GLY A 122 -12.23 5.96 -0.27
N ALA A 123 -11.96 7.11 -0.89
CA ALA A 123 -10.93 8.05 -0.51
C ALA A 123 -11.60 9.27 0.15
N GLU A 124 -11.43 9.44 1.47
CA GLU A 124 -12.23 10.40 2.24
C GLU A 124 -11.39 11.46 2.97
N ILE A 125 -10.10 11.19 3.20
CA ILE A 125 -9.24 12.02 4.05
C ILE A 125 -8.31 12.84 3.18
N GLU A 126 -8.34 14.16 3.39
CA GLU A 126 -7.48 15.10 2.69
C GLU A 126 -6.97 16.17 3.67
N GLY A 127 -5.84 16.79 3.37
CA GLY A 127 -5.21 17.82 4.18
C GLY A 127 -3.69 17.66 4.28
N GLY A 128 -3.09 18.33 5.26
CA GLY A 128 -1.65 18.32 5.51
C GLY A 128 -1.27 17.59 6.80
N SER A 129 -0.30 18.13 7.51
CA SER A 129 0.21 17.53 8.75
C SER A 129 -0.83 17.44 9.89
N GLU A 130 -1.90 18.21 9.83
CA GLU A 130 -3.01 18.19 10.80
C GLU A 130 -3.80 16.87 10.77
N ILE A 131 -3.85 16.20 9.61
CA ILE A 131 -4.52 14.89 9.50
C ILE A 131 -3.59 13.71 9.84
N LEU A 132 -2.29 13.95 10.04
CA LEU A 132 -1.33 12.89 10.30
C LEU A 132 -1.71 11.99 11.51
N PRO A 133 -2.26 12.51 12.64
CA PRO A 133 -2.73 11.65 13.73
C PRO A 133 -3.83 10.66 13.30
N ILE A 134 -4.72 11.06 12.38
CA ILE A 134 -5.75 10.19 11.83
C ILE A 134 -5.11 9.18 10.88
N ALA A 135 -4.25 9.65 9.97
CA ALA A 135 -3.58 8.82 8.98
C ALA A 135 -2.75 7.69 9.60
N ILE A 136 -2.03 7.95 10.72
CA ILE A 136 -1.26 6.93 11.42
C ILE A 136 -2.11 6.02 12.33
N SER A 137 -3.33 6.42 12.70
CA SER A 137 -4.19 5.64 13.60
C SER A 137 -4.84 4.41 12.94
N LYS A 138 -4.94 4.38 11.63
CA LYS A 138 -5.49 3.29 10.81
C LYS A 138 -5.15 3.53 9.33
N PRO A 139 -5.12 2.48 8.49
CA PRO A 139 -4.81 2.62 7.05
C PRO A 139 -5.98 3.31 6.31
N THR A 140 -5.92 4.63 6.23
CA THR A 140 -6.92 5.48 5.56
C THR A 140 -6.44 6.01 4.21
N ILE A 141 -5.13 6.23 4.06
CA ILE A 141 -4.48 6.67 2.83
C ILE A 141 -3.66 5.48 2.35
N CYS A 142 -4.26 4.62 1.55
CA CYS A 142 -3.66 3.35 1.14
C CYS A 142 -4.10 2.93 -0.27
N GLY A 143 -3.55 1.81 -0.74
CA GLY A 143 -3.76 1.31 -2.10
C GLY A 143 -2.76 1.94 -3.07
N THR A 144 -1.57 1.33 -3.18
CA THR A 144 -0.48 1.78 -4.05
C THR A 144 -0.94 2.25 -5.43
N PRO A 145 -1.81 1.49 -6.16
CA PRO A 145 -2.24 1.89 -7.49
C PRO A 145 -3.15 3.12 -7.53
N THR A 146 -3.63 3.60 -6.36
CA THR A 146 -4.47 4.80 -6.30
C THR A 146 -3.64 6.09 -6.27
N PHE A 147 -2.35 6.01 -5.94
CA PHE A 147 -1.51 7.20 -5.75
C PHE A 147 -1.07 7.81 -7.08
N MET A 148 -0.99 9.16 -7.07
CA MET A 148 -0.16 9.93 -7.97
C MET A 148 0.61 10.96 -7.14
N PHE A 149 1.93 10.89 -7.19
CA PHE A 149 2.85 11.81 -6.51
C PHE A 149 3.41 12.83 -7.49
N ARG A 150 3.59 14.08 -7.05
CA ARG A 150 4.59 14.96 -7.67
C ARG A 150 5.97 14.34 -7.45
N ARG A 151 6.83 14.33 -8.46
CA ARG A 151 8.19 13.78 -8.37
C ARG A 151 8.95 14.32 -7.13
N LYS A 152 8.95 15.64 -6.94
CA LYS A 152 9.61 16.28 -5.81
C LYS A 152 9.15 15.77 -4.44
N ALA A 153 7.86 15.45 -4.31
CA ALA A 153 7.31 14.90 -3.08
C ALA A 153 7.77 13.45 -2.88
N PHE A 154 7.73 12.63 -3.93
CA PHE A 154 8.19 11.25 -3.87
C PHE A 154 9.70 11.16 -3.58
N GLU A 155 10.52 12.02 -4.18
CA GLU A 155 11.97 12.15 -3.90
C GLU A 155 12.23 12.50 -2.43
N SER A 156 11.49 13.47 -1.88
CA SER A 156 11.67 13.94 -0.49
C SER A 156 11.44 12.86 0.56
N ILE A 157 10.63 11.84 0.22
CA ILE A 157 10.36 10.68 1.09
C ILE A 157 11.23 9.46 0.76
N GLY A 158 12.23 9.62 -0.11
CA GLY A 158 13.23 8.62 -0.45
C GLY A 158 13.05 7.92 -1.79
N GLY A 159 12.05 8.27 -2.60
CA GLY A 159 11.83 7.75 -3.96
C GLY A 159 11.60 6.24 -4.06
N THR A 160 11.17 5.60 -2.98
CA THR A 160 10.95 4.16 -2.92
C THR A 160 10.13 3.77 -1.69
N TRP A 161 9.69 2.52 -1.67
CA TRP A 161 9.11 1.89 -0.49
C TRP A 161 10.09 1.82 0.67
N ILE A 162 9.56 1.70 1.89
CA ILE A 162 10.39 1.62 3.09
C ILE A 162 11.02 0.22 3.17
N SER A 163 12.36 0.14 3.10
CA SER A 163 13.06 -1.13 3.22
C SER A 163 13.01 -1.69 4.65
N GLY A 164 12.95 -3.03 4.76
CA GLY A 164 13.12 -3.75 6.02
C GLY A 164 11.89 -3.84 6.94
N ILE A 165 10.78 -3.17 6.61
CA ILE A 165 9.56 -3.20 7.43
C ILE A 165 8.42 -4.04 6.84
N GLY A 166 8.64 -4.70 5.72
CA GLY A 166 7.61 -5.41 4.96
C GLY A 166 6.98 -4.53 3.88
N ASN A 167 6.54 -5.15 2.79
CA ASN A 167 6.03 -4.41 1.63
C ASN A 167 4.52 -4.18 1.71
N ASP A 168 3.83 -4.90 2.59
CA ASP A 168 2.38 -5.10 2.56
C ASP A 168 1.57 -3.92 3.11
N MET A 169 2.23 -2.97 3.75
CA MET A 169 1.63 -1.72 4.27
C MET A 169 2.48 -0.51 3.90
N SER A 170 3.33 -0.65 2.89
CA SER A 170 4.28 0.40 2.48
C SER A 170 3.58 1.58 1.82
N ASP A 171 2.45 1.39 1.18
CA ASP A 171 1.59 2.44 0.64
C ASP A 171 1.08 3.35 1.77
N TRP A 172 0.51 2.79 2.82
CA TRP A 172 0.10 3.55 4.00
C TRP A 172 1.26 4.32 4.63
N ALA A 173 2.41 3.67 4.77
CA ALA A 173 3.61 4.31 5.29
C ALA A 173 4.11 5.45 4.40
N LEU A 174 4.02 5.34 3.06
CA LEU A 174 4.37 6.41 2.14
C LEU A 174 3.50 7.64 2.33
N GLY A 175 2.18 7.48 2.38
CA GLY A 175 1.24 8.57 2.62
C GLY A 175 1.53 9.29 3.95
N CYS A 176 1.70 8.52 5.04
CA CYS A 176 2.04 9.09 6.34
C CYS A 176 3.39 9.81 6.34
N ARG A 177 4.40 9.29 5.63
CA ARG A 177 5.71 9.91 5.55
C ARG A 177 5.66 11.22 4.75
N ALA A 178 4.91 11.28 3.67
CA ALA A 178 4.70 12.51 2.92
C ALA A 178 4.03 13.60 3.78
N LEU A 179 2.99 13.25 4.53
CA LEU A 179 2.35 14.16 5.49
C LEU A 179 3.31 14.64 6.58
N LYS A 180 4.18 13.76 7.10
CA LYS A 180 5.20 14.10 8.11
C LYS A 180 6.24 15.08 7.57
N GLN A 181 6.55 15.01 6.27
CA GLN A 181 7.44 15.94 5.58
C GLN A 181 6.78 17.30 5.23
N GLY A 182 5.51 17.48 5.59
CA GLY A 182 4.77 18.70 5.37
C GLY A 182 4.00 18.77 4.06
N TRP A 183 3.98 17.70 3.26
CA TRP A 183 3.16 17.63 2.06
C TRP A 183 1.68 17.50 2.42
N LYS A 184 0.82 18.05 1.58
CA LYS A 184 -0.62 17.84 1.63
C LYS A 184 -1.03 16.71 0.69
N VAL A 185 -2.16 16.08 1.01
CA VAL A 185 -2.84 15.08 0.17
C VAL A 185 -4.25 15.54 -0.18
N ALA A 186 -4.69 15.27 -1.39
CA ALA A 186 -6.09 15.37 -1.79
C ALA A 186 -6.66 14.01 -2.18
N ALA A 187 -7.96 13.86 -2.03
CA ALA A 187 -8.69 12.63 -2.29
C ALA A 187 -9.50 12.73 -3.58
N LEU A 188 -9.24 11.83 -4.53
CA LEU A 188 -10.09 11.61 -5.69
C LEU A 188 -11.19 10.62 -5.31
N LYS A 189 -12.41 11.10 -5.12
CA LYS A 189 -13.52 10.33 -4.52
C LYS A 189 -14.04 9.23 -5.44
N GLU A 190 -13.97 9.43 -6.73
CA GLU A 190 -14.32 8.45 -7.74
C GLU A 190 -13.24 7.37 -7.84
N SER A 191 -13.69 6.15 -8.18
CA SER A 191 -12.78 5.02 -8.38
C SER A 191 -12.44 4.86 -9.87
N TYR A 192 -11.15 4.99 -10.16
CA TYR A 192 -10.57 4.73 -11.48
C TYR A 192 -9.62 3.52 -11.47
N LEU A 193 -9.75 2.67 -10.44
CA LEU A 193 -8.95 1.47 -10.24
C LEU A 193 -9.86 0.27 -10.03
N ARG A 194 -9.59 -0.82 -10.74
CA ARG A 194 -10.22 -2.12 -10.57
C ARG A 194 -9.22 -3.09 -9.98
N ILE A 195 -9.50 -3.55 -8.76
CA ILE A 195 -8.71 -4.54 -8.05
C ILE A 195 -9.38 -5.89 -8.19
N TYR A 196 -8.67 -6.86 -8.73
CA TYR A 196 -9.21 -8.20 -8.91
C TYR A 196 -8.74 -9.14 -7.80
N VAL A 197 -9.71 -9.72 -7.09
CA VAL A 197 -9.49 -10.72 -6.03
C VAL A 197 -9.93 -12.12 -6.51
N ASN A 198 -9.65 -13.14 -5.71
CA ASN A 198 -10.00 -14.55 -6.01
C ASN A 198 -9.34 -15.11 -7.28
N HIS A 199 -8.22 -14.53 -7.75
CA HIS A 199 -7.35 -15.18 -8.73
C HIS A 199 -6.43 -16.20 -8.03
N GLN A 200 -5.89 -17.17 -8.80
CA GLN A 200 -5.07 -18.26 -8.24
C GLN A 200 -3.65 -17.84 -7.79
N ALA A 201 -3.23 -16.60 -8.02
CA ALA A 201 -1.94 -16.10 -7.56
C ALA A 201 -2.05 -15.63 -6.11
N THR A 202 -1.04 -15.94 -5.28
CA THR A 202 -0.95 -15.45 -3.90
C THR A 202 -0.81 -13.93 -3.88
N ARG A 203 -1.67 -13.28 -3.11
CA ARG A 203 -1.60 -11.83 -2.84
C ARG A 203 -0.96 -11.60 -1.48
N MET A 204 -0.23 -10.49 -1.35
CA MET A 204 0.31 -10.08 -0.04
C MET A 204 -0.78 -9.73 0.98
N SER A 205 -2.00 -9.45 0.51
CA SER A 205 -3.19 -9.19 1.34
C SER A 205 -3.97 -10.45 1.74
N ASP A 206 -3.56 -11.65 1.33
CA ASP A 206 -4.24 -12.89 1.67
C ASP A 206 -4.02 -13.27 3.15
N ALA A 207 -5.07 -13.79 3.80
CA ALA A 207 -5.05 -14.11 5.23
C ALA A 207 -3.95 -15.12 5.63
N ASP A 208 -3.65 -16.10 4.77
CA ASP A 208 -2.59 -17.09 5.00
C ASP A 208 -1.20 -16.44 4.89
N PHE A 209 -1.03 -15.48 3.98
CA PHE A 209 0.20 -14.70 3.88
C PHE A 209 0.51 -13.95 5.18
N TYR A 210 -0.50 -13.36 5.83
CA TYR A 210 -0.34 -12.68 7.12
C TYR A 210 0.15 -13.61 8.22
N LYS A 211 -0.36 -14.84 8.28
CA LYS A 211 0.03 -15.83 9.31
C LYS A 211 1.50 -16.20 9.19
N ASP A 212 1.96 -16.51 7.98
CA ASP A 212 3.33 -16.97 7.73
C ASP A 212 4.36 -15.83 7.81
N ASN A 213 3.90 -14.58 7.75
CA ASN A 213 4.74 -13.39 7.75
C ASN A 213 4.60 -12.53 9.02
N SER A 214 4.11 -13.09 10.13
CA SER A 214 3.86 -12.34 11.39
C SER A 214 5.05 -11.50 11.85
N GLN A 215 6.30 -11.97 11.68
CA GLN A 215 7.51 -11.19 12.01
C GLN A 215 7.65 -9.89 11.20
N ARG A 216 7.21 -9.86 9.94
CA ARG A 216 7.21 -8.64 9.10
C ARG A 216 6.25 -7.61 9.65
N TYR A 217 5.04 -8.04 10.03
CA TYR A 217 4.02 -7.14 10.61
C TYR A 217 4.43 -6.63 11.98
N ILE A 218 5.07 -7.46 12.80
CA ILE A 218 5.67 -7.04 14.07
C ILE A 218 6.70 -5.93 13.81
N LYS A 219 7.60 -6.10 12.83
CA LYS A 219 8.59 -5.08 12.47
C LYS A 219 7.91 -3.79 11.99
N PHE A 220 6.92 -3.91 11.11
CA PHE A 220 6.17 -2.76 10.59
C PHE A 220 5.51 -1.95 11.71
N HIS A 221 4.70 -2.58 12.55
CA HIS A 221 3.98 -1.87 13.60
C HIS A 221 4.91 -1.26 14.64
N ASN A 222 6.00 -1.95 15.02
CA ASN A 222 7.00 -1.38 15.92
C ASN A 222 7.74 -0.19 15.30
N HIS A 223 8.09 -0.27 14.01
CA HIS A 223 8.68 0.86 13.29
C HIS A 223 7.74 2.06 13.29
N PHE A 224 6.47 1.87 12.97
CA PHE A 224 5.46 2.93 12.98
C PHE A 224 5.31 3.58 14.35
N LEU A 225 5.20 2.78 15.41
CA LEU A 225 5.15 3.29 16.79
C LEU A 225 6.40 4.09 17.18
N SER A 226 7.56 3.71 16.67
CA SER A 226 8.82 4.43 16.89
C SER A 226 8.91 5.71 16.05
N GLU A 227 8.58 5.64 14.78
CA GLU A 227 8.68 6.78 13.84
C GLU A 227 7.74 7.93 14.20
N TYR A 228 6.58 7.62 14.79
CA TYR A 228 5.55 8.59 15.20
C TYR A 228 5.40 8.70 16.71
N ALA A 229 6.45 8.38 17.48
CA ALA A 229 6.40 8.32 18.94
C ALA A 229 6.02 9.68 19.59
N ASP A 230 6.44 10.78 19.01
CA ASP A 230 6.12 12.15 19.45
C ASP A 230 4.62 12.48 19.33
N ILE A 231 3.99 12.04 18.24
CA ILE A 231 2.54 12.21 18.02
C ILE A 231 1.75 11.29 18.95
N ILE A 232 2.19 10.05 19.11
CA ILE A 232 1.55 9.07 19.99
C ILE A 232 1.70 9.47 21.47
N ALA A 233 2.81 10.09 21.86
CA ALA A 233 2.99 10.61 23.22
C ALA A 233 1.98 11.72 23.55
N LYS A 234 1.66 12.59 22.59
CA LYS A 234 0.64 13.64 22.75
C LYS A 234 -0.79 13.09 22.73
N ASN A 235 -1.05 12.05 21.97
CA ASN A 235 -2.34 11.37 21.87
C ASN A 235 -2.17 9.85 21.81
N PRO A 236 -2.08 9.15 22.95
CA PRO A 236 -1.83 7.71 22.99
C PRO A 236 -2.87 6.85 22.24
N LYS A 237 -4.11 7.35 22.05
CA LYS A 237 -5.15 6.64 21.31
C LYS A 237 -4.79 6.40 19.85
N VAL A 238 -3.92 7.23 19.26
CA VAL A 238 -3.41 7.09 17.90
C VAL A 238 -2.65 5.76 17.72
N GLY A 239 -1.96 5.26 18.75
CA GLY A 239 -1.23 4.00 18.70
C GLY A 239 -2.07 2.73 18.88
N THR A 240 -3.36 2.84 19.22
CA THR A 240 -4.17 1.67 19.63
C THR A 240 -4.33 0.62 18.54
N PHE A 241 -4.47 1.03 17.28
CA PHE A 241 -4.52 0.11 16.14
C PHE A 241 -3.24 -0.73 16.04
N HIS A 242 -2.09 -0.10 16.19
CA HIS A 242 -0.81 -0.79 16.14
C HIS A 242 -0.63 -1.76 17.32
N TYR A 243 -1.05 -1.36 18.52
CA TYR A 243 -0.98 -2.26 19.70
C TYR A 243 -1.89 -3.47 19.53
N ASP A 244 -3.12 -3.31 19.03
CA ASP A 244 -4.05 -4.44 18.83
C ASP A 244 -3.49 -5.44 17.79
N ASN A 245 -2.96 -4.94 16.67
CA ASN A 245 -2.29 -5.77 15.67
C ASN A 245 -1.02 -6.46 16.22
N LEU A 246 -0.22 -5.75 17.00
CA LEU A 246 0.96 -6.35 17.63
C LEU A 246 0.59 -7.47 18.60
N VAL A 247 -0.49 -7.33 19.37
CA VAL A 247 -1.00 -8.44 20.21
C VAL A 247 -1.30 -9.67 19.36
N HIS A 248 -2.04 -9.48 18.25
CA HIS A 248 -2.34 -10.57 17.32
C HIS A 248 -1.08 -11.23 16.75
N PHE A 249 -0.17 -10.44 16.20
CA PHE A 249 1.03 -10.97 15.54
C PHE A 249 2.04 -11.57 16.51
N TYR A 250 2.17 -11.05 17.73
CA TYR A 250 3.00 -11.66 18.77
C TYR A 250 2.46 -13.02 19.21
N VAL A 251 1.13 -13.16 19.34
CA VAL A 251 0.50 -14.47 19.61
C VAL A 251 0.76 -15.44 18.46
N ALA A 252 0.56 -14.99 17.21
CA ALA A 252 0.80 -15.82 16.01
C ALA A 252 2.27 -16.28 15.87
N ALA A 253 3.21 -15.48 16.40
CA ALA A 253 4.63 -15.77 16.42
C ALA A 253 5.09 -16.53 17.69
N ASP A 254 4.18 -17.05 18.50
CA ASP A 254 4.43 -17.70 19.79
C ASP A 254 5.20 -16.81 20.82
N ARG A 255 5.14 -15.48 20.66
CA ARG A 255 5.76 -14.49 21.54
C ARG A 255 4.77 -13.99 22.61
N THR A 256 4.24 -14.91 23.41
CA THR A 256 3.15 -14.65 24.37
C THR A 256 3.47 -13.55 25.39
N GLY A 257 4.73 -13.50 25.87
CA GLY A 257 5.16 -12.46 26.82
C GLY A 257 5.12 -11.04 26.23
N ASP A 258 5.52 -10.87 24.96
CA ASP A 258 5.45 -9.58 24.26
C ASP A 258 4.00 -9.21 23.94
N ALA A 259 3.18 -10.21 23.58
CA ALA A 259 1.74 -10.03 23.37
C ALA A 259 1.06 -9.51 24.64
N PHE A 260 1.35 -10.12 25.80
CA PHE A 260 0.79 -9.70 27.08
C PHE A 260 1.20 -8.27 27.48
N LYS A 261 2.48 -7.93 27.34
CA LYS A 261 2.98 -6.58 27.62
C LYS A 261 2.30 -5.53 26.73
N THR A 262 2.15 -5.85 25.45
CA THR A 262 1.50 -4.95 24.48
C THR A 262 0.00 -4.82 24.75
N TRP A 263 -0.66 -5.91 25.08
CA TRP A 263 -2.06 -5.91 25.50
C TRP A 263 -2.30 -5.04 26.74
N TYR A 264 -1.44 -5.16 27.77
CA TYR A 264 -1.53 -4.32 28.95
C TYR A 264 -1.42 -2.82 28.61
N LYS A 265 -0.54 -2.45 27.68
CA LYS A 265 -0.42 -1.10 27.16
C LYS A 265 -1.69 -0.68 26.41
N LEU A 266 -2.27 -1.56 25.59
CA LEU A 266 -3.50 -1.31 24.84
C LEU A 266 -4.68 -1.01 25.78
N ILE A 267 -4.92 -1.84 26.80
CA ILE A 267 -6.04 -1.64 27.75
C ILE A 267 -5.88 -0.37 28.58
N LYS A 268 -4.66 0.00 28.95
CA LYS A 268 -4.40 1.28 29.63
C LYS A 268 -4.71 2.49 28.74
N THR A 269 -4.46 2.37 27.44
CA THR A 269 -4.65 3.46 26.48
C THR A 269 -6.11 3.58 26.03
N ARG A 270 -6.78 2.44 25.88
CA ARG A 270 -8.18 2.36 25.41
C ARG A 270 -8.94 1.26 26.15
N PRO A 271 -9.43 1.51 27.36
CA PRO A 271 -10.16 0.53 28.16
C PRO A 271 -11.58 0.32 27.61
N ASN A 272 -11.75 -0.61 26.66
CA ASN A 272 -13.05 -1.01 26.14
C ASN A 272 -13.11 -2.54 26.00
N PHE A 273 -14.31 -3.08 25.78
CA PHE A 273 -14.53 -4.53 25.69
C PHE A 273 -13.61 -5.20 24.66
N ARG A 274 -13.46 -4.62 23.47
CA ARG A 274 -12.58 -5.17 22.42
C ARG A 274 -11.12 -5.27 22.87
N SER A 275 -10.56 -4.21 23.47
CA SER A 275 -9.19 -4.24 23.98
C SER A 275 -9.00 -5.19 25.17
N LEU A 276 -10.02 -5.34 26.02
CA LEU A 276 -9.96 -6.29 27.15
C LEU A 276 -9.90 -7.74 26.68
N VAL A 277 -10.63 -8.10 25.62
CA VAL A 277 -10.73 -9.49 25.13
C VAL A 277 -9.71 -9.83 24.03
N SER A 278 -9.00 -8.87 23.45
CA SER A 278 -8.15 -9.10 22.27
C SER A 278 -7.05 -10.14 22.53
N PHE A 279 -6.27 -10.03 23.61
CA PHE A 279 -5.25 -11.02 23.94
C PHE A 279 -5.83 -12.40 24.26
N PRO A 280 -6.81 -12.56 25.18
CA PRO A 280 -7.46 -13.84 25.41
C PRO A 280 -8.01 -14.47 24.12
N TYR A 281 -8.71 -13.68 23.30
CA TYR A 281 -9.28 -14.16 22.04
C TYR A 281 -8.21 -14.71 21.08
N TYR A 282 -7.15 -13.95 20.81
CA TYR A 282 -6.09 -14.40 19.92
C TYR A 282 -5.33 -15.60 20.47
N PHE A 283 -5.07 -15.61 21.78
CA PHE A 283 -4.37 -16.70 22.47
C PHE A 283 -5.15 -18.01 22.40
N PHE A 284 -6.45 -18.04 22.76
CA PHE A 284 -7.26 -19.24 22.68
C PHE A 284 -7.48 -19.70 21.25
N ARG A 285 -7.69 -18.78 20.30
CA ARG A 285 -7.77 -19.11 18.89
C ARG A 285 -6.50 -19.77 18.34
N GLN A 286 -5.33 -19.37 18.82
CA GLN A 286 -4.06 -20.00 18.44
C GLN A 286 -3.92 -21.40 19.03
N LEU A 287 -4.34 -21.61 20.29
CA LEU A 287 -4.33 -22.93 20.91
C LEU A 287 -5.25 -23.95 20.20
N MET A 288 -6.40 -23.50 19.71
CA MET A 288 -7.35 -24.38 18.96
C MET A 288 -6.86 -24.74 17.56
N LYS A 289 -5.81 -24.11 17.04
CA LYS A 289 -5.24 -24.40 15.72
C LYS A 289 -4.01 -25.33 15.79
N LYS A 290 -3.45 -25.55 17.00
CA LYS A 290 -2.41 -26.55 17.30
C LYS A 290 -3.02 -27.87 17.65
#